data_91e95d300668d15235638c1347a61483
#
_entry.id   91e95d300668d15235638c1347a61483
#
_cell.length_a   1.000
_cell.length_b   1.000
_cell.length_c   1.000
_cell.angle_alpha   90.00
_cell.angle_beta   90.00
_cell.angle_gamma   90.00
#
_symmetry.space_group_name_H-M   'P 1'
#
loop_
_entity.id
_entity.type
_entity.pdbx_description
1 polymer ?
#
loop_
_entity_poly.entity_id
_entity_poly.type
_entity_poly.pdbx_seq_one_letter_code
_entity_poly.pdbx_strand_id
1 'polypeptide(L)'
;RVAPSLFRMALEEAAKQAYFARQSRAGCSRVESEDAWQSAKKTRNRLALAVLGDASADLTDWSKAKPWRRRAIDIGNAGIHGAGHVISKEDASDLDRAVDDLLALQ
;
A
#
# COMPACT_ATOMS: atom_id res chain seq x y z
N ARG A 1 -15.75 13.86 -3.01
CA ARG A 1 -14.48 14.37 -2.55
C ARG A 1 -13.77 13.31 -1.72
N VAL A 2 -12.59 12.93 -2.11
CA VAL A 2 -11.82 11.87 -1.45
C VAL A 2 -10.84 12.50 -0.47
N ALA A 3 -10.89 12.11 0.80
CA ALA A 3 -9.93 12.55 1.80
C ALA A 3 -8.59 11.81 1.61
N PRO A 4 -7.44 12.46 1.88
CA PRO A 4 -6.13 11.79 1.78
C PRO A 4 -6.03 10.51 2.60
N SER A 5 -6.70 10.43 3.75
CA SER A 5 -6.72 9.20 4.57
C SER A 5 -7.33 8.02 3.84
N LEU A 6 -8.23 8.25 2.87
CA LEU A 6 -8.81 7.18 2.06
C LEU A 6 -7.79 6.59 1.08
N PHE A 7 -6.81 7.40 0.62
CA PHE A 7 -5.69 6.89 -0.18
C PHE A 7 -4.92 5.84 0.59
N ARG A 8 -4.57 6.16 1.83
CA ARG A 8 -3.86 5.22 2.69
C ARG A 8 -4.67 3.95 2.92
N MET A 9 -5.97 4.09 3.23
CA MET A 9 -6.84 2.94 3.46
C MET A 9 -6.96 2.06 2.23
N ALA A 10 -7.12 2.66 1.04
CA ALA A 10 -7.23 1.92 -0.21
C ALA A 10 -5.93 1.18 -0.54
N LEU A 11 -4.79 1.84 -0.37
CA LEU A 11 -3.48 1.21 -0.58
C LEU A 11 -3.27 0.05 0.38
N GLU A 12 -3.56 0.23 1.65
CA GLU A 12 -3.38 -0.82 2.66
C GLU A 12 -4.33 -1.99 2.42
N GLU A 13 -5.57 -1.74 2.00
CA GLU A 13 -6.51 -2.82 1.70
C GLU A 13 -6.06 -3.63 0.49
N ALA A 14 -5.60 -2.98 -0.57
CA ALA A 14 -5.08 -3.67 -1.74
C ALA A 14 -3.82 -4.48 -1.38
N ALA A 15 -2.92 -3.90 -0.59
CA ALA A 15 -1.72 -4.58 -0.11
C ALA A 15 -2.08 -5.79 0.74
N LYS A 16 -3.08 -5.66 1.62
CA LYS A 16 -3.55 -6.74 2.47
C LYS A 16 -4.06 -7.92 1.65
N GLN A 17 -4.92 -7.65 0.67
CA GLN A 17 -5.44 -8.70 -0.20
C GLN A 17 -4.31 -9.43 -0.94
N ALA A 18 -3.38 -8.68 -1.51
CA ALA A 18 -2.26 -9.27 -2.23
C ALA A 18 -1.36 -10.09 -1.30
N TYR A 19 -1.05 -9.55 -0.13
CA TYR A 19 -0.20 -10.22 0.85
C TYR A 19 -0.79 -11.56 1.29
N PHE A 20 -2.03 -11.57 1.75
CA PHE A 20 -2.66 -12.80 2.24
C PHE A 20 -2.86 -13.83 1.13
N ALA A 21 -3.18 -13.40 -0.09
CA ALA A 21 -3.29 -14.33 -1.22
C ALA A 21 -1.96 -15.01 -1.52
N ARG A 22 -0.87 -14.25 -1.51
CA ARG A 22 0.47 -14.78 -1.78
C ARG A 22 0.94 -15.70 -0.66
N GLN A 23 0.70 -15.33 0.60
CA GLN A 23 1.04 -16.17 1.75
C GLN A 23 0.28 -17.49 1.73
N SER A 24 -0.99 -17.46 1.39
CA SER A 24 -1.81 -18.67 1.24
C SER A 24 -1.25 -19.60 0.17
N ARG A 25 -0.89 -19.06 -1.00
CA ARG A 25 -0.29 -19.87 -2.07
C ARG A 25 1.06 -20.45 -1.69
N ALA A 26 1.82 -19.75 -0.85
CA ALA A 26 3.11 -20.23 -0.37
C ALA A 26 2.98 -21.25 0.76
N GLY A 27 1.76 -21.52 1.23
CA GLY A 27 1.54 -22.47 2.31
C GLY A 27 1.84 -21.92 3.71
N CYS A 28 1.97 -20.61 3.86
CA CYS A 28 2.22 -20.00 5.16
C CYS A 28 0.97 -20.05 6.03
N SER A 29 1.16 -20.19 7.34
CA SER A 29 0.03 -20.23 8.25
C SER A 29 -0.67 -18.87 8.31
N ARG A 30 -1.98 -18.91 8.51
CA ARG A 30 -2.79 -17.69 8.64
C ARG A 30 -2.37 -16.86 9.85
N VAL A 31 -2.07 -17.54 10.95
CA VAL A 31 -1.66 -16.89 12.20
C VAL A 31 -0.36 -16.11 12.00
N GLU A 32 0.64 -16.73 11.40
CA GLU A 32 1.92 -16.06 11.12
C GLU A 32 1.75 -14.88 10.18
N SER A 33 0.93 -15.04 9.15
CA SER A 33 0.65 -13.97 8.18
C SER A 33 -0.08 -12.79 8.84
N GLU A 34 -1.06 -13.08 9.70
CA GLU A 34 -1.77 -12.03 10.44
C GLU A 34 -0.86 -11.31 11.43
N ASP A 35 0.01 -12.05 12.13
CA ASP A 35 0.96 -11.45 13.06
C ASP A 35 1.91 -10.49 12.35
N ALA A 36 2.45 -10.89 11.21
CA ALA A 36 3.33 -10.04 10.41
C ALA A 36 2.58 -8.77 9.94
N TRP A 37 1.35 -8.92 9.48
CA TRP A 37 0.54 -7.78 9.04
C TRP A 37 0.23 -6.82 10.19
N GLN A 38 -0.18 -7.34 11.33
CA GLN A 38 -0.50 -6.53 12.49
C GLN A 38 0.73 -5.81 13.06
N SER A 39 1.90 -6.42 12.97
CA SER A 39 3.15 -5.82 13.42
C SER A 39 3.63 -4.70 12.50
N ALA A 40 3.24 -4.74 11.23
CA ALA A 40 3.55 -3.69 10.26
C ALA A 40 2.51 -2.58 10.39
N LYS A 41 2.83 -1.55 11.16
CA LYS A 41 1.84 -0.51 11.50
C LYS A 41 1.79 0.65 10.52
N LYS A 42 2.91 0.92 9.84
CA LYS A 42 2.98 2.01 8.87
C LYS A 42 2.57 1.51 7.49
N THR A 43 1.93 2.37 6.72
CA THR A 43 1.53 2.05 5.34
C THR A 43 2.70 1.52 4.52
N ARG A 44 3.84 2.19 4.59
CA ARG A 44 5.03 1.79 3.85
C ARG A 44 5.47 0.36 4.19
N ASN A 45 5.44 0.00 5.46
CA ASN A 45 5.83 -1.34 5.90
C ASN A 45 4.84 -2.40 5.40
N ARG A 46 3.56 -2.08 5.38
CA ARG A 46 2.51 -2.98 4.87
C ARG A 46 2.63 -3.18 3.38
N LEU A 47 2.92 -2.11 2.63
CA LEU A 47 3.18 -2.25 1.20
C LEU A 47 4.44 -3.07 0.95
N ALA A 48 5.50 -2.89 1.75
CA ALA A 48 6.71 -3.69 1.64
C ALA A 48 6.44 -5.17 1.88
N LEU A 49 5.58 -5.52 2.84
CA LEU A 49 5.14 -6.90 3.03
C LEU A 49 4.49 -7.47 1.77
N ALA A 50 3.59 -6.71 1.15
CA ALA A 50 2.89 -7.17 -0.05
C ALA A 50 3.81 -7.32 -1.25
N VAL A 51 4.70 -6.36 -1.45
CA VAL A 51 5.57 -6.29 -2.65
C VAL A 51 6.80 -7.19 -2.50
N LEU A 52 7.46 -7.13 -1.33
CA LEU A 52 8.78 -7.73 -1.11
C LEU A 52 8.77 -8.86 -0.10
N GLY A 53 7.66 -9.08 0.58
CA GLY A 53 7.55 -10.15 1.57
C GLY A 53 8.21 -9.83 2.91
N ASP A 54 8.66 -8.61 3.12
CA ASP A 54 9.37 -8.18 4.33
C ASP A 54 9.00 -6.74 4.65
N ALA A 55 8.42 -6.54 5.84
CA ALA A 55 7.96 -5.21 6.28
C ALA A 55 9.10 -4.20 6.42
N SER A 56 10.32 -4.67 6.68
CA SER A 56 11.50 -3.81 6.84
C SER A 56 12.26 -3.59 5.55
N ALA A 57 11.86 -4.21 4.45
CA ALA A 57 12.51 -4.05 3.16
C ALA A 57 12.33 -2.63 2.61
N ASP A 58 13.30 -2.21 1.80
CA ASP A 58 13.26 -0.88 1.18
C ASP A 58 12.33 -0.88 -0.02
N LEU A 59 11.25 -0.12 0.08
CA LEU A 59 10.23 0.00 -0.97
C LEU A 59 10.58 1.02 -2.05
N THR A 60 11.72 1.70 -1.93
CA THR A 60 12.09 2.83 -2.79
C THR A 60 12.07 2.47 -4.28
N ASP A 61 12.70 1.36 -4.66
CA ASP A 61 12.76 0.97 -6.07
C ASP A 61 11.38 0.71 -6.66
N TRP A 62 10.53 0.01 -5.92
CA TRP A 62 9.17 -0.24 -6.37
C TRP A 62 8.36 1.06 -6.50
N SER A 63 8.49 1.95 -5.52
CA SER A 63 7.74 3.21 -5.53
C SER A 63 8.20 4.15 -6.63
N LYS A 64 9.49 4.14 -6.97
CA LYS A 64 10.04 4.97 -8.04
C LYS A 64 9.87 4.37 -9.44
N ALA A 65 9.60 3.09 -9.55
CA ALA A 65 9.45 2.42 -10.84
C ALA A 65 8.30 3.01 -11.66
N LYS A 66 7.28 3.53 -10.98
CA LYS A 66 6.13 4.20 -11.61
C LYS A 66 5.80 5.47 -10.82
N PRO A 67 5.67 6.63 -11.48
CA PRO A 67 5.42 7.89 -10.77
C PRO A 67 4.12 7.90 -9.96
N TRP A 68 3.09 7.20 -10.42
CA TRP A 68 1.82 7.13 -9.70
C TRP A 68 1.92 6.39 -8.36
N ARG A 69 2.83 5.44 -8.24
CA ARG A 69 3.04 4.69 -6.99
C ARG A 69 3.54 5.62 -5.89
N ARG A 70 4.58 6.37 -6.19
CA ARG A 70 5.14 7.33 -5.25
C ARG A 70 4.13 8.42 -4.89
N ARG A 71 3.42 8.93 -5.91
CA ARG A 71 2.43 9.97 -5.70
C ARG A 71 1.31 9.54 -4.75
N ALA A 72 0.77 8.34 -4.97
CA ALA A 72 -0.30 7.81 -4.13
C ALA A 72 0.17 7.61 -2.69
N ILE A 73 1.38 7.08 -2.49
CA ILE A 73 1.95 6.87 -1.16
C ILE A 73 2.14 8.22 -0.45
N ASP A 74 2.69 9.21 -1.14
CA ASP A 74 2.95 10.53 -0.58
C ASP A 74 1.65 11.21 -0.15
N ILE A 75 0.61 11.12 -0.96
CA ILE A 75 -0.70 11.68 -0.62
C ILE A 75 -1.29 10.99 0.60
N GLY A 76 -1.21 9.67 0.67
CA GLY A 76 -1.68 8.91 1.82
C GLY A 76 -0.95 9.31 3.11
N ASN A 77 0.35 9.51 3.03
CA ASN A 77 1.15 9.96 4.17
C ASN A 77 0.84 11.41 4.55
N ALA A 78 0.64 12.28 3.57
CA ALA A 78 0.31 13.69 3.81
C ALA A 78 -1.01 13.83 4.57
N GLY A 79 -1.95 12.90 4.37
CA GLY A 79 -3.21 12.86 5.10
C GLY A 79 -3.08 12.69 6.60
N ILE A 80 -1.93 12.18 7.07
CA ILE A 80 -1.65 12.06 8.50
C ILE A 80 -1.15 13.39 9.07
N HIS A 81 -0.42 14.16 8.27
CA HIS A 81 0.31 15.35 8.71
C HIS A 81 -0.22 16.65 8.10
N GLY A 82 -0.94 16.58 7.00
CA GLY A 82 -1.33 17.74 6.21
C GLY A 82 -2.82 17.95 6.14
N ALA A 83 -3.32 18.87 6.96
CA ALA A 83 -4.66 19.39 6.75
C ALA A 83 -4.64 20.25 5.48
N GLY A 84 -5.58 20.05 4.58
CA GLY A 84 -5.81 20.95 3.45
C GLY A 84 -5.26 20.50 2.10
N HIS A 85 -4.74 19.30 1.96
CA HIS A 85 -4.43 18.78 0.64
C HIS A 85 -5.70 18.58 -0.17
N VAL A 86 -5.76 19.20 -1.34
CA VAL A 86 -6.89 19.05 -2.27
C VAL A 86 -6.54 17.98 -3.29
N ILE A 87 -7.34 16.91 -3.31
CA ILE A 87 -7.11 15.79 -4.21
C ILE A 87 -7.69 16.10 -5.59
N SER A 88 -6.84 16.05 -6.60
CA SER A 88 -7.21 16.26 -7.99
C SER A 88 -7.69 14.95 -8.64
N LYS A 89 -8.22 15.07 -9.87
CA LYS A 89 -8.58 13.89 -10.66
C LYS A 89 -7.36 13.05 -11.00
N GLU A 90 -6.23 13.70 -11.25
CA GLU A 90 -4.96 13.04 -11.52
C GLU A 90 -4.50 12.25 -10.30
N ASP A 91 -4.64 12.81 -9.12
CA ASP A 91 -4.31 12.13 -7.87
C ASP A 91 -5.16 10.86 -7.69
N ALA A 92 -6.46 10.96 -7.95
CA ALA A 92 -7.37 9.82 -7.86
C ALA A 92 -7.02 8.74 -8.90
N SER A 93 -6.65 9.14 -10.11
CA SER A 93 -6.20 8.21 -11.16
C SER A 93 -4.91 7.52 -10.75
N ASP A 94 -3.97 8.23 -10.15
CA ASP A 94 -2.72 7.65 -9.66
C ASP A 94 -2.98 6.63 -8.55
N LEU A 95 -3.93 6.91 -7.66
CA LEU A 95 -4.34 5.94 -6.65
C LEU A 95 -4.87 4.66 -7.28
N ASP A 96 -5.77 4.79 -8.26
CA ASP A 96 -6.35 3.63 -8.94
C ASP A 96 -5.27 2.76 -9.57
N ARG A 97 -4.28 3.38 -10.21
CA ARG A 97 -3.16 2.66 -10.81
C ARG A 97 -2.30 1.96 -9.76
N ALA A 98 -2.01 2.63 -8.66
CA ALA A 98 -1.23 2.02 -7.57
C ALA A 98 -1.98 0.84 -6.94
N VAL A 99 -3.28 0.97 -6.74
CA VAL A 99 -4.13 -0.10 -6.24
C VAL A 99 -4.12 -1.29 -7.20
N ASP A 100 -4.28 -1.04 -8.50
CA ASP A 100 -4.24 -2.08 -9.52
C ASP A 100 -2.90 -2.81 -9.52
N ASP A 101 -1.79 -2.08 -9.37
CA ASP A 101 -0.45 -2.67 -9.30
C ASP A 101 -0.32 -3.60 -8.09
N LEU A 102 -0.85 -3.20 -6.94
CA LEU A 102 -0.85 -4.02 -5.73
C LEU A 102 -1.72 -5.27 -5.91
N LEU A 103 -2.92 -5.11 -6.43
CA LEU A 103 -3.82 -6.24 -6.66
C LEU A 103 -3.26 -7.23 -7.68
N ALA A 104 -2.48 -6.74 -8.64
CA ALA A 104 -1.82 -7.60 -9.62
C ALA A 104 -0.76 -8.52 -9.02
N LEU A 105 -0.32 -8.27 -7.79
CA LEU A 105 0.64 -9.13 -7.08
C LEU A 105 0.00 -10.43 -6.57
N GLN A 106 -1.30 -10.53 -6.56
CA GLN A 106 -2.02 -11.71 -6.04
C GLN A 106 -1.66 -13.01 -6.76
#